data_232b1acb2c4c211923a9df8edc23fc15
#
_entry.id   232b1acb2c4c211923a9df8edc23fc15
#
_cell.length_a   1.000
_cell.length_b   1.000
_cell.length_c   1.000
_cell.angle_alpha   90.00
_cell.angle_beta   90.00
_cell.angle_gamma   90.00
#
_symmetry.space_group_name_H-M   'P 1'
#
loop_
_entity.id
_entity.type
_entity.pdbx_description
1 polymer ?
#
loop_
_entity_poly.entity_id
_entity_poly.type
_entity_poly.pdbx_seq_one_letter_code
_entity_poly.pdbx_strand_id
1 'polypeptide(L)'
;MLDQVLGTDRFDRGPVDIANLALEYSAHTAPESPIREVLKRDIPGCMGALVYGESKPREWTIVSHKDQSEGRRAYTLGHEFGHYVLHRKLIDEDDRFDGGIYCDESSVLRREGEDIEHEADEFAANLLMPFHDFRRQISSKTVPSFDDLGTIADRYGVSLTAATLRWLEYTETRALLVVSNEGYAHWAKTSKAALKTGHFIKTRKTMYELPASATAVTQDYRQEAVDGISQPSGVWFDEPVIEMCISSKCYEQEMTLLHLPRKEPVYHADEVEEDAFDKLSESFRR
;
A
#
# COMPACT_ATOMS: atom_id res chain seq x y z
N MET A 1 -8.51 -20.44 -0.87
CA MET A 1 -7.54 -21.11 -1.75
C MET A 1 -6.15 -21.19 -1.10
N LEU A 2 -5.47 -20.08 -0.80
CA LEU A 2 -4.10 -20.13 -0.23
C LEU A 2 -4.04 -20.83 1.14
N ASP A 3 -4.99 -20.58 2.03
CA ASP A 3 -5.05 -21.29 3.32
C ASP A 3 -5.34 -22.79 3.18
N GLN A 4 -5.96 -23.21 2.08
CA GLN A 4 -6.16 -24.63 1.77
C GLN A 4 -4.88 -25.30 1.26
N VAL A 5 -4.02 -24.54 0.56
CA VAL A 5 -2.77 -25.05 -0.02
C VAL A 5 -1.61 -24.92 0.97
N LEU A 6 -1.50 -23.75 1.63
CA LEU A 6 -0.38 -23.42 2.49
C LEU A 6 -0.65 -23.62 4.00
N GLY A 7 -1.91 -23.88 4.37
CA GLY A 7 -2.36 -23.95 5.76
C GLY A 7 -2.71 -22.57 6.34
N THR A 8 -3.56 -22.59 7.38
CA THR A 8 -3.98 -21.37 8.09
C THR A 8 -2.89 -20.77 8.97
N ASP A 9 -1.85 -21.56 9.27
CA ASP A 9 -0.66 -21.23 10.07
C ASP A 9 0.53 -20.76 9.22
N ARG A 10 0.34 -20.54 7.92
CA ARG A 10 1.42 -20.23 6.97
C ARG A 10 2.30 -19.05 7.40
N PHE A 11 1.72 -18.03 8.04
CA PHE A 11 2.44 -16.87 8.51
C PHE A 11 3.26 -17.11 9.79
N ASP A 12 3.01 -18.21 10.50
CA ASP A 12 3.85 -18.62 11.65
C ASP A 12 5.14 -19.28 11.18
N ARG A 13 5.20 -19.66 9.90
CA ARG A 13 6.39 -20.23 9.22
C ARG A 13 7.25 -19.19 8.52
N GLY A 14 6.77 -17.93 8.44
CA GLY A 14 7.43 -16.81 7.80
C GLY A 14 6.63 -16.21 6.64
N PRO A 15 7.18 -15.18 5.99
CA PRO A 15 6.57 -14.53 4.84
C PRO A 15 6.30 -15.49 3.67
N VAL A 16 5.30 -15.17 2.87
CA VAL A 16 4.98 -15.94 1.66
C VAL A 16 6.04 -15.67 0.58
N ASP A 17 6.66 -16.70 0.04
CA ASP A 17 7.51 -16.61 -1.15
C ASP A 17 6.63 -16.45 -2.39
N ILE A 18 6.39 -15.18 -2.77
CA ILE A 18 5.51 -14.83 -3.90
C ILE A 18 6.10 -15.30 -5.23
N ALA A 19 7.44 -15.27 -5.39
CA ALA A 19 8.07 -15.71 -6.63
C ALA A 19 7.79 -17.19 -6.89
N ASN A 20 8.05 -18.02 -5.90
CA ASN A 20 7.80 -19.46 -6.01
C ASN A 20 6.30 -19.77 -6.13
N LEU A 21 5.45 -19.08 -5.35
CA LEU A 21 4.00 -19.23 -5.43
C LEU A 21 3.47 -18.91 -6.83
N ALA A 22 3.92 -17.84 -7.45
CA ALA A 22 3.47 -17.43 -8.79
C ALA A 22 3.85 -18.45 -9.86
N LEU A 23 5.08 -18.98 -9.80
CA LEU A 23 5.56 -20.02 -10.72
C LEU A 23 4.75 -21.31 -10.56
N GLU A 24 4.62 -21.83 -9.36
CA GLU A 24 3.88 -23.08 -9.09
C GLU A 24 2.39 -22.95 -9.40
N TYR A 25 1.75 -21.86 -8.95
CA TYR A 25 0.34 -21.62 -9.21
C TYR A 25 0.04 -21.55 -10.70
N SER A 26 0.82 -20.79 -11.48
CA SER A 26 0.60 -20.62 -12.91
C SER A 26 0.83 -21.93 -13.69
N ALA A 27 1.88 -22.68 -13.36
CA ALA A 27 2.15 -23.98 -13.94
C ALA A 27 1.01 -24.99 -13.71
N HIS A 28 0.32 -24.88 -12.58
CA HIS A 28 -0.77 -25.79 -12.21
C HIS A 28 -2.13 -25.37 -12.78
N THR A 29 -2.43 -24.06 -12.79
CA THR A 29 -3.75 -23.54 -13.17
C THR A 29 -3.88 -23.11 -14.62
N ALA A 30 -2.76 -22.84 -15.29
CA ALA A 30 -2.69 -22.44 -16.69
C ALA A 30 -1.41 -22.98 -17.34
N PRO A 31 -1.25 -24.31 -17.45
CA PRO A 31 0.00 -24.92 -17.93
C PRO A 31 0.37 -24.54 -19.37
N GLU A 32 -0.60 -24.16 -20.18
CA GLU A 32 -0.39 -23.65 -21.53
C GLU A 32 0.05 -22.18 -21.58
N SER A 33 -0.13 -21.42 -20.50
CA SER A 33 0.18 -19.99 -20.44
C SER A 33 0.77 -19.60 -19.06
N PRO A 34 1.85 -20.30 -18.61
CA PRO A 34 2.39 -20.14 -17.28
C PRO A 34 3.29 -18.91 -17.12
N ILE A 35 3.54 -18.51 -15.89
CA ILE A 35 4.66 -17.65 -15.56
C ILE A 35 5.93 -18.53 -15.60
N ARG A 36 6.90 -18.17 -16.45
CA ARG A 36 8.15 -18.90 -16.60
C ARG A 36 9.26 -18.39 -15.72
N GLU A 37 9.27 -17.08 -15.50
CA GLU A 37 10.36 -16.42 -14.78
C GLU A 37 9.84 -15.31 -13.89
N VAL A 38 10.53 -15.11 -12.78
CA VAL A 38 10.40 -13.94 -11.91
C VAL A 38 11.76 -13.29 -11.80
N LEU A 39 11.92 -12.10 -12.39
CA LEU A 39 13.20 -11.45 -12.58
C LEU A 39 13.32 -10.19 -11.70
N LYS A 40 14.56 -9.88 -11.33
CA LYS A 40 14.95 -8.61 -10.70
C LYS A 40 15.84 -7.86 -11.69
N ARG A 41 15.35 -6.77 -12.26
CA ARG A 41 16.04 -6.03 -13.33
C ARG A 41 15.89 -4.52 -13.18
N ASP A 42 16.66 -3.79 -13.98
CA ASP A 42 16.48 -2.37 -14.21
C ASP A 42 15.34 -2.18 -15.21
N ILE A 43 14.28 -1.51 -14.79
CA ILE A 43 13.10 -1.15 -15.61
C ILE A 43 12.85 0.35 -15.43
N PRO A 44 13.39 1.20 -16.30
CA PRO A 44 13.31 2.64 -16.15
C PRO A 44 11.86 3.14 -16.03
N GLY A 45 11.57 3.91 -14.99
CA GLY A 45 10.26 4.50 -14.76
C GLY A 45 9.17 3.55 -14.22
N CYS A 46 9.49 2.27 -14.00
CA CYS A 46 8.55 1.29 -13.47
C CYS A 46 9.08 0.60 -12.22
N MET A 47 8.18 0.19 -11.35
CA MET A 47 8.51 -0.57 -10.15
C MET A 47 8.34 -2.07 -10.39
N GLY A 48 7.39 -2.45 -11.24
CA GLY A 48 7.12 -3.81 -11.65
C GLY A 48 6.57 -3.88 -13.07
N ALA A 49 6.53 -5.08 -13.63
CA ALA A 49 5.88 -5.36 -14.89
C ALA A 49 5.49 -6.84 -14.99
N LEU A 50 4.34 -7.10 -15.58
CA LEU A 50 3.93 -8.41 -16.07
C LEU A 50 4.02 -8.39 -17.61
N VAL A 51 4.99 -9.11 -18.16
CA VAL A 51 5.26 -9.11 -19.60
C VAL A 51 5.10 -10.50 -20.19
N TYR A 52 4.89 -10.57 -21.50
CA TYR A 52 4.78 -11.82 -22.24
C TYR A 52 5.62 -11.86 -23.51
N GLY A 53 5.95 -13.07 -23.97
CA GLY A 53 6.63 -13.28 -25.25
C GLY A 53 5.68 -13.21 -26.45
N GLU A 54 6.24 -13.05 -27.67
CA GLU A 54 5.47 -12.92 -28.93
C GLU A 54 4.69 -14.20 -29.31
N SER A 55 5.12 -15.37 -28.83
CA SER A 55 4.49 -16.65 -29.14
C SER A 55 3.11 -16.80 -28.49
N LYS A 56 2.20 -17.53 -29.17
CA LYS A 56 0.94 -17.97 -28.55
C LYS A 56 0.94 -19.50 -28.43
N PRO A 57 0.44 -20.08 -27.33
CA PRO A 57 -0.05 -19.38 -26.11
C PRO A 57 1.05 -18.59 -25.42
N ARG A 58 0.67 -17.53 -24.69
CA ARG A 58 1.62 -16.63 -24.03
C ARG A 58 2.35 -17.32 -22.89
N GLU A 59 3.64 -17.11 -22.80
CA GLU A 59 4.43 -17.37 -21.60
C GLU A 59 4.74 -16.04 -20.92
N TRP A 60 4.57 -15.98 -19.61
CA TRP A 60 4.61 -14.74 -18.83
C TRP A 60 5.88 -14.64 -18.01
N THR A 61 6.32 -13.42 -17.78
CA THR A 61 7.43 -13.09 -16.89
C THR A 61 7.02 -11.96 -15.96
N ILE A 62 7.23 -12.13 -14.66
CA ILE A 62 7.11 -11.05 -13.69
C ILE A 62 8.49 -10.40 -13.54
N VAL A 63 8.55 -9.08 -13.64
CA VAL A 63 9.78 -8.30 -13.46
C VAL A 63 9.58 -7.33 -12.30
N SER A 64 10.54 -7.25 -11.38
CA SER A 64 10.61 -6.25 -10.32
C SER A 64 11.86 -5.39 -10.48
N HIS A 65 11.77 -4.10 -10.13
CA HIS A 65 12.92 -3.21 -10.18
C HIS A 65 14.02 -3.66 -9.20
N LYS A 66 15.28 -3.57 -9.63
CA LYS A 66 16.44 -4.13 -8.90
C LYS A 66 16.72 -3.44 -7.57
N ASP A 67 16.40 -2.14 -7.44
CA ASP A 67 16.75 -1.32 -6.28
C ASP A 67 15.67 -1.25 -5.21
N GLN A 68 14.63 -2.09 -5.30
CA GLN A 68 13.62 -2.22 -4.27
C GLN A 68 14.14 -2.93 -3.02
N SER A 69 13.69 -2.49 -1.84
CA SER A 69 13.80 -3.28 -0.61
C SER A 69 13.00 -4.59 -0.74
N GLU A 70 13.37 -5.62 0.01
CA GLU A 70 12.69 -6.93 -0.08
C GLU A 70 11.19 -6.81 0.24
N GLY A 71 10.81 -6.01 1.25
CA GLY A 71 9.39 -5.81 1.57
C GLY A 71 8.61 -5.07 0.49
N ARG A 72 9.23 -4.10 -0.22
CA ARG A 72 8.61 -3.43 -1.36
C ARG A 72 8.52 -4.37 -2.55
N ARG A 73 9.58 -5.15 -2.77
CA ARG A 73 9.61 -6.16 -3.82
C ARG A 73 8.52 -7.22 -3.63
N ALA A 74 8.31 -7.70 -2.42
CA ALA A 74 7.24 -8.67 -2.13
C ALA A 74 5.86 -8.13 -2.54
N TYR A 75 5.58 -6.84 -2.23
CA TYR A 75 4.33 -6.19 -2.65
C TYR A 75 4.24 -6.08 -4.17
N THR A 76 5.29 -5.61 -4.84
CA THR A 76 5.36 -5.53 -6.31
C THR A 76 5.12 -6.89 -6.95
N LEU A 77 5.77 -7.95 -6.49
CA LEU A 77 5.54 -9.30 -7.01
C LEU A 77 4.10 -9.77 -6.78
N GLY A 78 3.51 -9.43 -5.63
CA GLY A 78 2.10 -9.73 -5.34
C GLY A 78 1.14 -9.00 -6.28
N HIS A 79 1.43 -7.75 -6.61
CA HIS A 79 0.68 -6.91 -7.54
C HIS A 79 0.74 -7.48 -8.99
N GLU A 80 1.96 -7.74 -9.50
CA GLU A 80 2.12 -8.32 -10.84
C GLU A 80 1.50 -9.72 -10.93
N PHE A 81 1.57 -10.50 -9.86
CA PHE A 81 0.87 -11.77 -9.77
C PHE A 81 -0.65 -11.58 -9.76
N GLY A 82 -1.16 -10.50 -9.15
CA GLY A 82 -2.56 -10.08 -9.23
C GLY A 82 -2.99 -9.85 -10.67
N HIS A 83 -2.23 -9.09 -11.44
CA HIS A 83 -2.48 -8.91 -12.89
C HIS A 83 -2.50 -10.23 -13.64
N TYR A 84 -1.57 -11.14 -13.37
CA TYR A 84 -1.60 -12.45 -13.99
C TYR A 84 -2.87 -13.24 -13.66
N VAL A 85 -3.26 -13.28 -12.40
CA VAL A 85 -4.44 -14.07 -11.95
C VAL A 85 -5.74 -13.50 -12.48
N LEU A 86 -5.90 -12.17 -12.39
CA LEU A 86 -7.15 -11.47 -12.67
C LEU A 86 -7.26 -11.01 -14.12
N HIS A 87 -6.16 -10.54 -14.71
CA HIS A 87 -6.21 -9.73 -15.93
C HIS A 87 -5.45 -10.34 -17.12
N ARG A 88 -4.72 -11.48 -17.00
CA ARG A 88 -3.89 -12.00 -18.11
C ARG A 88 -4.64 -12.18 -19.43
N LYS A 89 -5.94 -12.56 -19.38
CA LYS A 89 -6.74 -12.70 -20.60
C LYS A 89 -7.03 -11.34 -21.23
N LEU A 90 -7.41 -10.35 -20.44
CA LEU A 90 -7.62 -8.98 -20.88
C LEU A 90 -6.33 -8.42 -21.50
N ILE A 91 -5.20 -8.62 -20.82
CA ILE A 91 -3.88 -8.12 -21.29
C ILE A 91 -3.47 -8.80 -22.61
N ASP A 92 -3.77 -10.10 -22.83
CA ASP A 92 -3.47 -10.81 -24.07
C ASP A 92 -4.39 -10.43 -25.24
N GLU A 93 -5.62 -9.99 -24.96
CA GLU A 93 -6.65 -9.70 -25.95
C GLU A 93 -6.73 -8.22 -26.36
N ASP A 94 -6.18 -7.32 -25.57
CA ASP A 94 -6.30 -5.86 -25.75
C ASP A 94 -4.97 -5.25 -26.22
N ASP A 95 -4.95 -4.75 -27.46
CA ASP A 95 -3.77 -4.16 -28.08
C ASP A 95 -3.16 -2.98 -27.30
N ARG A 96 -3.89 -2.40 -26.33
CA ARG A 96 -3.36 -1.36 -25.43
C ARG A 96 -2.23 -1.88 -24.53
N PHE A 97 -2.17 -3.19 -24.30
CA PHE A 97 -1.19 -3.86 -23.45
C PHE A 97 -0.13 -4.59 -24.27
N ASP A 98 0.26 -4.05 -25.44
CA ASP A 98 1.27 -4.68 -26.29
C ASP A 98 2.58 -4.95 -25.51
N GLY A 99 2.94 -6.23 -25.42
CA GLY A 99 4.10 -6.71 -24.66
C GLY A 99 3.87 -6.91 -23.15
N GLY A 100 2.73 -6.47 -22.59
CA GLY A 100 2.41 -6.63 -21.16
C GLY A 100 1.92 -5.36 -20.49
N ILE A 101 1.86 -5.37 -19.14
CA ILE A 101 1.52 -4.22 -18.31
C ILE A 101 2.75 -3.77 -17.53
N TYR A 102 2.95 -2.45 -17.43
CA TYR A 102 4.08 -1.81 -16.75
C TYR A 102 3.55 -0.90 -15.66
N CYS A 103 3.83 -1.24 -14.40
CA CYS A 103 3.29 -0.56 -13.23
C CYS A 103 4.29 0.46 -12.69
N ASP A 104 3.99 1.75 -12.83
CA ASP A 104 4.74 2.86 -12.27
C ASP A 104 4.03 3.48 -11.06
N GLU A 105 4.75 4.30 -10.28
CA GLU A 105 4.15 5.01 -9.13
C GLU A 105 3.07 6.03 -9.55
N SER A 106 3.01 6.40 -10.84
CA SER A 106 2.07 7.37 -11.40
C SER A 106 0.87 6.72 -12.09
N SER A 107 0.89 5.40 -12.33
CA SER A 107 -0.23 4.65 -12.92
C SER A 107 -1.49 4.76 -12.07
N VAL A 108 -1.33 4.92 -10.75
CA VAL A 108 -2.38 5.27 -9.78
C VAL A 108 -3.15 6.57 -10.13
N LEU A 109 -2.68 7.37 -11.09
CA LEU A 109 -3.26 8.67 -11.46
C LEU A 109 -3.99 8.67 -12.81
N ARG A 110 -4.03 7.57 -13.58
CA ARG A 110 -4.66 7.53 -14.92
C ARG A 110 -6.01 6.83 -14.90
N ARG A 111 -7.05 7.54 -15.35
CA ARG A 111 -8.47 7.13 -15.32
C ARG A 111 -8.86 5.93 -16.21
N GLU A 112 -8.02 5.46 -17.11
CA GLU A 112 -8.31 4.35 -18.04
C GLU A 112 -7.48 3.11 -17.71
N GLY A 113 -7.66 2.53 -16.56
CA GLY A 113 -6.93 1.37 -16.06
C GLY A 113 -6.98 1.31 -14.53
N GLU A 114 -7.64 2.29 -13.91
CA GLU A 114 -7.74 2.41 -12.44
C GLU A 114 -8.32 1.15 -11.80
N ASP A 115 -9.28 0.49 -12.47
CA ASP A 115 -9.93 -0.71 -11.92
C ASP A 115 -8.95 -1.88 -11.81
N ILE A 116 -8.17 -2.16 -12.86
CA ILE A 116 -7.24 -3.32 -12.87
C ILE A 116 -6.05 -3.11 -11.93
N GLU A 117 -5.55 -1.87 -11.80
CA GLU A 117 -4.50 -1.53 -10.85
C GLU A 117 -4.99 -1.69 -9.40
N HIS A 118 -6.18 -1.17 -9.14
CA HIS A 118 -6.79 -1.31 -7.82
C HIS A 118 -7.07 -2.77 -7.46
N GLU A 119 -7.60 -3.56 -8.40
CA GLU A 119 -7.83 -5.00 -8.20
C GLU A 119 -6.53 -5.76 -7.94
N ALA A 120 -5.43 -5.40 -8.63
CA ALA A 120 -4.11 -5.97 -8.39
C ALA A 120 -3.54 -5.57 -7.02
N ASP A 121 -3.75 -4.32 -6.59
CA ASP A 121 -3.38 -3.85 -5.26
C ASP A 121 -4.15 -4.56 -4.15
N GLU A 122 -5.47 -4.70 -4.30
CA GLU A 122 -6.29 -5.46 -3.35
C GLU A 122 -5.87 -6.93 -3.30
N PHE A 123 -5.57 -7.52 -4.45
CA PHE A 123 -5.07 -8.88 -4.52
C PHE A 123 -3.77 -9.02 -3.75
N ALA A 124 -2.78 -8.15 -4.00
CA ALA A 124 -1.49 -8.16 -3.32
C ALA A 124 -1.64 -7.99 -1.79
N ALA A 125 -2.43 -7.01 -1.36
CA ALA A 125 -2.68 -6.76 0.04
C ALA A 125 -3.35 -7.95 0.75
N ASN A 126 -4.34 -8.59 0.12
CA ASN A 126 -5.02 -9.78 0.67
C ASN A 126 -4.17 -11.05 0.61
N LEU A 127 -3.29 -11.18 -0.39
CA LEU A 127 -2.33 -12.27 -0.50
C LEU A 127 -1.29 -12.21 0.60
N LEU A 128 -0.67 -11.05 0.78
CA LEU A 128 0.44 -10.84 1.71
C LEU A 128 -0.04 -10.67 3.16
N MET A 129 -1.09 -9.88 3.38
CA MET A 129 -1.58 -9.46 4.69
C MET A 129 -3.09 -9.69 4.83
N PRO A 130 -3.58 -10.94 4.82
CA PRO A 130 -5.03 -11.21 4.90
C PRO A 130 -5.60 -10.72 6.23
N PHE A 131 -6.75 -10.05 6.20
CA PHE A 131 -7.36 -9.44 7.38
C PHE A 131 -7.66 -10.42 8.51
N HIS A 132 -7.96 -11.68 8.21
CA HIS A 132 -8.25 -12.66 9.25
C HIS A 132 -7.03 -12.96 10.14
N ASP A 133 -5.80 -12.88 9.61
CA ASP A 133 -4.56 -13.02 10.38
C ASP A 133 -4.06 -11.65 10.89
N PHE A 134 -4.09 -10.61 10.05
CA PHE A 134 -3.61 -9.28 10.40
C PHE A 134 -4.31 -8.69 11.63
N ARG A 135 -5.64 -8.84 11.73
CA ARG A 135 -6.43 -8.41 12.90
C ARG A 135 -6.14 -9.17 14.20
N ARG A 136 -5.46 -10.31 14.10
CA ARG A 136 -4.97 -11.05 15.29
C ARG A 136 -3.68 -10.48 15.81
N GLN A 137 -2.90 -9.80 14.96
CA GLN A 137 -1.65 -9.16 15.35
C GLN A 137 -1.89 -7.80 16.03
N ILE A 138 -2.87 -7.04 15.55
CA ILE A 138 -3.18 -5.72 16.07
C ILE A 138 -4.69 -5.45 16.05
N SER A 139 -5.22 -4.97 17.18
CA SER A 139 -6.64 -4.63 17.31
C SER A 139 -6.99 -3.34 16.54
N SER A 140 -8.23 -3.26 16.01
CA SER A 140 -8.75 -2.04 15.40
C SER A 140 -8.78 -0.81 16.33
N LYS A 141 -8.70 -1.02 17.64
CA LYS A 141 -8.75 0.04 18.68
C LYS A 141 -7.37 0.42 19.20
N THR A 142 -6.33 -0.29 18.80
CA THR A 142 -4.96 -0.01 19.21
C THR A 142 -4.40 1.17 18.45
N VAL A 143 -3.72 2.07 19.15
CA VAL A 143 -2.86 3.11 18.59
C VAL A 143 -1.46 2.51 18.53
N PRO A 144 -0.97 2.08 17.35
CA PRO A 144 0.32 1.43 17.25
C PRO A 144 1.47 2.43 17.27
N SER A 145 2.63 1.96 17.74
CA SER A 145 3.91 2.58 17.45
C SER A 145 4.45 2.13 16.08
N PHE A 146 5.51 2.80 15.59
CA PHE A 146 6.22 2.30 14.41
C PHE A 146 6.90 0.95 14.67
N ASP A 147 7.31 0.65 15.90
CA ASP A 147 7.89 -0.65 16.27
C ASP A 147 6.85 -1.77 16.20
N ASP A 148 5.60 -1.50 16.66
CA ASP A 148 4.50 -2.46 16.52
C ASP A 148 4.22 -2.77 15.05
N LEU A 149 4.12 -1.73 14.22
CA LEU A 149 3.89 -1.86 12.78
C LEU A 149 5.09 -2.49 12.07
N GLY A 150 6.31 -2.22 12.51
CA GLY A 150 7.54 -2.85 12.04
C GLY A 150 7.57 -4.36 12.30
N THR A 151 7.21 -4.77 13.52
CA THR A 151 7.08 -6.19 13.87
C THR A 151 6.06 -6.91 12.98
N ILE A 152 4.94 -6.24 12.68
CA ILE A 152 3.93 -6.76 11.77
C ILE A 152 4.46 -6.82 10.33
N ALA A 153 5.18 -5.78 9.88
CA ALA A 153 5.80 -5.75 8.56
C ALA A 153 6.77 -6.91 8.37
N ASP A 154 7.61 -7.19 9.36
CA ASP A 154 8.56 -8.31 9.37
C ASP A 154 7.85 -9.67 9.29
N ARG A 155 6.76 -9.85 10.05
CA ARG A 155 5.96 -11.08 10.01
C ARG A 155 5.48 -11.43 8.60
N TYR A 156 5.06 -10.43 7.84
CA TYR A 156 4.55 -10.62 6.48
C TYR A 156 5.58 -10.41 5.38
N GLY A 157 6.79 -9.99 5.71
CA GLY A 157 7.86 -9.67 4.75
C GLY A 157 7.50 -8.50 3.83
N VAL A 158 6.77 -7.51 4.36
CA VAL A 158 6.34 -6.32 3.62
C VAL A 158 7.04 -5.06 4.13
N SER A 159 6.90 -3.93 3.44
CA SER A 159 7.41 -2.67 3.94
C SER A 159 6.58 -2.15 5.13
N LEU A 160 7.20 -1.35 5.99
CA LEU A 160 6.51 -0.65 7.08
C LEU A 160 5.33 0.19 6.55
N THR A 161 5.52 0.86 5.41
CA THR A 161 4.45 1.61 4.73
C THR A 161 3.26 0.71 4.40
N ALA A 162 3.49 -0.48 3.81
CA ALA A 162 2.43 -1.41 3.46
C ALA A 162 1.67 -1.92 4.70
N ALA A 163 2.39 -2.26 5.78
CA ALA A 163 1.77 -2.66 7.04
C ALA A 163 0.93 -1.52 7.66
N THR A 164 1.43 -0.28 7.61
CA THR A 164 0.72 0.91 8.11
C THR A 164 -0.54 1.18 7.29
N LEU A 165 -0.46 1.10 5.96
CA LEU A 165 -1.63 1.25 5.08
C LEU A 165 -2.67 0.18 5.37
N ARG A 166 -2.24 -1.08 5.53
CA ARG A 166 -3.15 -2.18 5.86
C ARG A 166 -3.86 -1.98 7.19
N TRP A 167 -3.16 -1.46 8.21
CA TRP A 167 -3.76 -1.10 9.49
C TRP A 167 -4.78 0.04 9.33
N LEU A 168 -4.46 1.09 8.55
CA LEU A 168 -5.37 2.22 8.32
C LEU A 168 -6.70 1.83 7.65
N GLU A 169 -6.73 0.75 6.89
CA GLU A 169 -7.95 0.29 6.20
C GLU A 169 -9.06 -0.16 7.18
N TYR A 170 -8.70 -0.68 8.36
CA TYR A 170 -9.68 -1.23 9.29
C TYR A 170 -9.67 -0.64 10.69
N THR A 171 -8.70 0.22 11.00
CA THR A 171 -8.62 0.83 12.34
C THR A 171 -9.85 1.68 12.65
N GLU A 172 -10.29 1.62 13.91
CA GLU A 172 -11.32 2.48 14.46
C GLU A 172 -10.72 3.77 15.06
N THR A 173 -9.38 3.88 15.09
CA THR A 173 -8.69 5.07 15.58
C THR A 173 -8.66 6.13 14.48
N ARG A 174 -8.69 7.39 14.88
CA ARG A 174 -8.55 8.54 13.98
C ARG A 174 -7.06 8.75 13.71
N ALA A 175 -6.59 8.31 12.56
CA ALA A 175 -5.18 8.33 12.20
C ALA A 175 -4.96 8.69 10.74
N LEU A 176 -3.80 9.29 10.46
CA LEU A 176 -3.33 9.61 9.10
C LEU A 176 -1.87 9.23 8.95
N LEU A 177 -1.52 8.64 7.82
CA LEU A 177 -0.13 8.50 7.36
C LEU A 177 0.15 9.58 6.35
N VAL A 178 1.23 10.33 6.54
CA VAL A 178 1.76 11.31 5.59
C VAL A 178 3.15 10.86 5.18
N VAL A 179 3.39 10.74 3.89
CA VAL A 179 4.71 10.52 3.33
C VAL A 179 5.17 11.81 2.66
N SER A 180 6.33 12.29 3.05
CA SER A 180 6.85 13.60 2.68
C SER A 180 8.32 13.56 2.27
N ASN A 181 8.74 14.60 1.60
CA ASN A 181 10.14 14.90 1.31
C ASN A 181 10.31 16.42 1.23
N GLU A 182 11.45 16.94 1.70
CA GLU A 182 11.82 18.37 1.63
C GLU A 182 10.72 19.31 2.16
N GLY A 183 9.96 18.87 3.17
CA GLY A 183 8.89 19.66 3.79
C GLY A 183 7.55 19.66 3.04
N TYR A 184 7.38 18.83 2.02
CA TYR A 184 6.14 18.71 1.26
C TYR A 184 5.59 17.28 1.31
N ALA A 185 4.28 17.16 1.47
CA ALA A 185 3.62 15.86 1.41
C ALA A 185 3.52 15.37 -0.05
N HIS A 186 4.07 14.21 -0.32
CA HIS A 186 3.89 13.50 -1.58
C HIS A 186 2.49 12.90 -1.67
N TRP A 187 2.10 12.21 -0.60
CA TRP A 187 0.77 11.65 -0.45
C TRP A 187 0.42 11.47 1.03
N ALA A 188 -0.86 11.33 1.27
CA ALA A 188 -1.39 11.04 2.60
C ALA A 188 -2.52 10.01 2.50
N LYS A 189 -2.63 9.16 3.52
CA LYS A 189 -3.72 8.19 3.67
C LYS A 189 -4.38 8.37 5.02
N THR A 190 -5.69 8.45 5.01
CA THR A 190 -6.50 8.74 6.19
C THR A 190 -7.33 7.51 6.56
N SER A 191 -7.43 7.19 7.86
CA SER A 191 -8.35 6.17 8.34
C SER A 191 -9.80 6.61 8.13
N LYS A 192 -10.72 5.65 7.95
CA LYS A 192 -12.15 5.95 7.85
C LYS A 192 -12.69 6.74 9.04
N ALA A 193 -12.14 6.51 10.25
CA ALA A 193 -12.53 7.22 11.45
C ALA A 193 -12.12 8.69 11.44
N ALA A 194 -10.91 9.02 10.96
CA ALA A 194 -10.46 10.41 10.81
C ALA A 194 -11.22 11.12 9.67
N LEU A 195 -11.43 10.44 8.55
CA LEU A 195 -12.18 10.99 7.41
C LEU A 195 -13.61 11.39 7.80
N LYS A 196 -14.32 10.54 8.56
CA LYS A 196 -15.68 10.84 9.07
C LYS A 196 -15.75 12.06 10.00
N THR A 197 -14.63 12.52 10.53
CA THR A 197 -14.55 13.73 11.35
C THR A 197 -13.91 14.90 10.61
N GLY A 198 -13.77 14.82 9.27
CA GLY A 198 -13.27 15.89 8.43
C GLY A 198 -11.75 16.07 8.43
N HIS A 199 -10.98 15.11 8.98
CA HIS A 199 -9.52 15.22 9.10
C HIS A 199 -8.84 14.43 8.00
N PHE A 200 -8.35 15.13 6.99
CA PHE A 200 -7.60 14.58 5.86
C PHE A 200 -6.67 15.65 5.27
N ILE A 201 -5.66 15.22 4.53
CA ILE A 201 -4.70 16.09 3.84
C ILE A 201 -4.87 15.86 2.32
N LYS A 202 -5.16 16.95 1.58
CA LYS A 202 -5.30 16.91 0.12
C LYS A 202 -3.93 17.06 -0.54
N THR A 203 -3.44 16.03 -1.20
CA THR A 203 -2.14 16.04 -1.88
C THR A 203 -2.25 15.98 -3.41
N ARG A 204 -3.42 15.62 -3.97
CA ARG A 204 -3.57 15.38 -5.42
C ARG A 204 -3.63 16.62 -6.30
N LYS A 205 -4.26 17.69 -5.81
CA LYS A 205 -4.51 18.90 -6.62
C LYS A 205 -3.61 20.07 -6.24
N THR A 206 -3.10 20.06 -5.03
CA THR A 206 -2.26 21.14 -4.46
C THR A 206 -1.11 20.52 -3.71
N MET A 207 0.05 21.10 -3.88
CA MET A 207 1.21 20.80 -3.05
C MET A 207 0.86 21.18 -1.60
N TYR A 208 0.98 20.22 -0.68
CA TYR A 208 0.74 20.46 0.73
C TYR A 208 2.08 20.63 1.44
N GLU A 209 2.34 21.86 1.88
CA GLU A 209 3.49 22.21 2.70
C GLU A 209 3.24 21.76 4.14
N LEU A 210 4.19 21.03 4.71
CA LEU A 210 4.09 20.56 6.08
C LEU A 210 4.18 21.73 7.08
N PRO A 211 3.53 21.62 8.25
CA PRO A 211 3.68 22.62 9.30
C PRO A 211 5.16 22.83 9.68
N ALA A 212 5.58 24.07 9.88
CA ALA A 212 6.98 24.39 10.20
C ALA A 212 7.52 23.71 11.47
N SER A 213 6.64 23.34 12.41
CA SER A 213 6.97 22.60 13.63
C SER A 213 6.83 21.08 13.49
N ALA A 214 6.44 20.56 12.33
CA ALA A 214 6.39 19.14 12.09
C ALA A 214 7.79 18.50 12.20
N THR A 215 7.88 17.31 12.75
CA THR A 215 9.15 16.59 12.95
C THR A 215 9.87 16.37 11.63
N ALA A 216 9.14 16.07 10.55
CA ALA A 216 9.71 15.91 9.22
C ALA A 216 10.38 17.20 8.69
N VAL A 217 9.91 18.39 9.09
CA VAL A 217 10.50 19.69 8.71
C VAL A 217 11.66 20.05 9.61
N THR A 218 11.50 19.87 10.93
CA THR A 218 12.55 20.19 11.92
C THR A 218 13.68 19.17 11.92
N GLN A 219 13.45 17.98 11.32
CA GLN A 219 14.39 16.86 11.26
C GLN A 219 14.88 16.38 12.64
N ASP A 220 14.04 16.55 13.65
CA ASP A 220 14.32 16.14 15.02
C ASP A 220 13.82 14.72 15.28
N TYR A 221 14.57 13.73 14.79
CA TYR A 221 14.23 12.30 14.90
C TYR A 221 14.75 11.68 16.20
N ARG A 222 14.64 12.40 17.32
CA ARG A 222 14.90 11.80 18.64
C ARG A 222 13.89 10.69 18.95
N GLN A 223 14.23 9.86 19.93
CA GLN A 223 13.38 8.73 20.31
C GLN A 223 11.93 9.17 20.67
N GLU A 224 11.79 10.33 21.33
CA GLU A 224 10.49 10.89 21.66
C GLU A 224 9.64 11.21 20.41
N ALA A 225 10.26 11.60 19.30
CA ALA A 225 9.56 11.87 18.04
C ALA A 225 9.18 10.58 17.32
N VAL A 226 9.93 9.51 17.52
CA VAL A 226 9.57 8.16 17.03
C VAL A 226 8.43 7.58 17.85
N ASP A 227 8.49 7.71 19.17
CA ASP A 227 7.48 7.21 20.11
C ASP A 227 6.18 8.03 20.10
N GLY A 228 6.27 9.29 19.72
CA GLY A 228 5.14 10.21 19.54
C GLY A 228 5.20 11.44 20.42
N ILE A 229 5.23 12.60 19.80
CA ILE A 229 5.17 13.92 20.46
C ILE A 229 3.77 14.51 20.32
N SER A 230 3.34 15.24 21.36
CA SER A 230 2.09 15.98 21.31
C SER A 230 2.27 17.28 20.56
N GLN A 231 1.57 17.43 19.44
CA GLN A 231 1.46 18.69 18.69
C GLN A 231 0.18 19.41 19.12
N PRO A 232 0.26 20.74 19.42
CA PRO A 232 -0.92 21.49 19.81
C PRO A 232 -1.89 21.69 18.65
N SER A 233 -3.13 22.05 18.97
CA SER A 233 -4.13 22.52 18.01
C SER A 233 -3.56 23.66 17.16
N GLY A 234 -3.84 23.64 15.85
CA GLY A 234 -3.37 24.62 14.88
C GLY A 234 -2.06 24.26 14.19
N VAL A 235 -1.38 23.16 14.57
CA VAL A 235 -0.21 22.66 13.83
C VAL A 235 -0.67 21.81 12.63
N TRP A 236 -1.21 20.65 12.84
CA TRP A 236 -1.72 19.79 11.77
C TRP A 236 -3.20 20.05 11.49
N PHE A 237 -3.98 20.21 12.54
CA PHE A 237 -5.42 20.41 12.51
C PHE A 237 -5.85 21.37 13.62
N ASP A 238 -7.13 21.71 13.65
CA ASP A 238 -7.77 22.53 14.70
C ASP A 238 -7.91 21.82 16.07
N GLU A 239 -7.38 20.61 16.16
CA GLU A 239 -7.27 19.83 17.40
C GLU A 239 -5.83 19.28 17.59
N PRO A 240 -5.44 18.95 18.84
CA PRO A 240 -4.12 18.41 19.09
C PRO A 240 -3.99 17.00 18.49
N VAL A 241 -2.76 16.62 18.12
CA VAL A 241 -2.43 15.28 17.60
C VAL A 241 -1.20 14.73 18.30
N ILE A 242 -1.07 13.40 18.33
CA ILE A 242 0.21 12.75 18.59
C ILE A 242 0.86 12.52 17.22
N GLU A 243 2.03 13.07 17.04
CA GLU A 243 2.85 12.95 15.85
C GLU A 243 3.99 11.99 16.11
N MET A 244 4.06 10.94 15.31
CA MET A 244 5.19 10.01 15.25
C MET A 244 5.86 10.20 13.90
N CYS A 245 7.18 10.31 13.86
CA CYS A 245 7.91 10.51 12.61
C CYS A 245 9.21 9.73 12.56
N ILE A 246 9.44 9.10 11.41
CA ILE A 246 10.70 8.43 11.08
C ILE A 246 11.18 8.86 9.70
N SER A 247 12.51 8.86 9.50
CA SER A 247 13.12 9.11 8.20
C SER A 247 13.61 7.83 7.56
N SER A 248 13.30 7.64 6.29
CA SER A 248 13.81 6.55 5.46
C SER A 248 14.94 7.04 4.58
N LYS A 249 16.18 6.76 4.99
CA LYS A 249 17.38 7.14 4.22
C LYS A 249 17.45 6.48 2.84
N CYS A 250 16.85 5.30 2.67
CA CYS A 250 16.88 4.57 1.40
C CYS A 250 16.02 5.22 0.31
N TYR A 251 14.98 5.96 0.72
CA TYR A 251 14.01 6.57 -0.20
C TYR A 251 13.98 8.09 -0.10
N GLU A 252 14.84 8.68 0.75
CA GLU A 252 14.87 10.12 1.01
C GLU A 252 13.48 10.67 1.36
N GLN A 253 12.73 9.92 2.19
CA GLN A 253 11.35 10.24 2.55
C GLN A 253 11.14 10.12 4.05
N GLU A 254 10.23 10.95 4.56
CA GLU A 254 9.74 10.86 5.93
C GLU A 254 8.37 10.20 5.96
N MET A 255 8.16 9.38 6.97
CA MET A 255 6.86 8.82 7.33
C MET A 255 6.38 9.45 8.62
N THR A 256 5.29 10.19 8.55
CA THR A 256 4.64 10.79 9.71
C THR A 256 3.29 10.10 9.94
N LEU A 257 3.12 9.49 11.11
CA LEU A 257 1.86 8.90 11.55
C LEU A 257 1.23 9.82 12.61
N LEU A 258 0.06 10.35 12.27
CA LEU A 258 -0.70 11.25 13.13
C LEU A 258 -1.84 10.49 13.79
N HIS A 259 -1.94 10.59 15.11
CA HIS A 259 -3.06 10.06 15.89
C HIS A 259 -3.85 11.21 16.51
N LEU A 260 -5.14 11.26 16.19
CA LEU A 260 -6.06 12.24 16.75
C LEU A 260 -6.80 11.67 17.97
N PRO A 261 -7.23 12.52 18.90
CA PRO A 261 -8.03 12.11 20.03
C PRO A 261 -9.32 11.40 19.59
N ARG A 262 -9.81 10.49 20.42
CA ARG A 262 -11.08 9.82 20.16
C ARG A 262 -12.22 10.85 20.15
N LYS A 263 -13.04 10.85 19.10
CA LYS A 263 -14.17 11.77 18.92
C LYS A 263 -15.33 11.02 18.30
N GLU A 264 -16.54 11.37 18.70
CA GLU A 264 -17.73 10.86 18.01
C GLU A 264 -17.79 11.40 16.58
N PRO A 265 -18.21 10.60 15.60
CA PRO A 265 -18.33 11.04 14.20
C PRO A 265 -19.32 12.21 14.08
N VAL A 266 -18.88 13.30 13.47
CA VAL A 266 -19.78 14.40 13.08
C VAL A 266 -20.20 14.09 11.64
N TYR A 267 -21.47 13.78 11.44
CA TYR A 267 -22.04 13.57 10.12
C TYR A 267 -22.24 14.92 9.42
N HIS A 268 -21.25 15.37 8.68
CA HIS A 268 -21.40 16.36 7.62
C HIS A 268 -21.36 15.61 6.28
N ALA A 269 -22.52 15.16 5.82
CA ALA A 269 -22.64 14.33 4.62
C ALA A 269 -22.29 15.10 3.32
N ASP A 270 -22.24 16.43 3.36
CA ASP A 270 -22.23 17.26 2.16
C ASP A 270 -20.86 17.89 1.79
N GLU A 271 -19.82 17.75 2.62
CA GLU A 271 -18.51 18.42 2.39
C GLU A 271 -17.31 17.49 2.17
N VAL A 272 -17.49 16.17 2.24
CA VAL A 272 -16.42 15.24 1.97
C VAL A 272 -16.33 15.06 0.45
N GLU A 273 -15.49 15.83 -0.21
CA GLU A 273 -15.02 15.44 -1.54
C GLU A 273 -14.34 14.07 -1.36
N GLU A 274 -14.99 13.03 -1.84
CA GLU A 274 -14.44 11.68 -1.88
C GLU A 274 -13.06 11.73 -2.52
N ASP A 275 -12.05 11.28 -1.78
CA ASP A 275 -10.76 10.93 -2.36
C ASP A 275 -11.01 9.84 -3.41
N ALA A 276 -10.20 9.74 -4.46
CA ALA A 276 -10.38 8.75 -5.53
C ALA A 276 -10.45 7.30 -5.01
N PHE A 277 -9.96 7.05 -3.79
CA PHE A 277 -10.10 5.77 -3.09
C PHE A 277 -11.53 5.54 -2.55
N ASP A 278 -12.23 6.59 -2.16
CA ASP A 278 -13.62 6.48 -1.69
C ASP A 278 -14.60 6.34 -2.86
N LYS A 279 -14.31 6.95 -4.01
CA LYS A 279 -15.08 6.75 -5.26
C LYS A 279 -15.01 5.33 -5.80
N LEU A 280 -13.89 4.63 -5.57
CA LEU A 280 -13.72 3.23 -5.93
C LEU A 280 -14.50 2.29 -5.02
N SER A 281 -14.68 2.62 -3.74
CA SER A 281 -15.45 1.78 -2.81
C SER A 281 -16.97 1.81 -3.05
N GLU A 282 -17.51 2.83 -3.71
CA GLU A 282 -18.94 2.93 -4.03
C GLU A 282 -19.32 2.23 -5.33
N SER A 283 -18.40 2.05 -6.29
CA SER A 283 -18.67 1.30 -7.52
C SER A 283 -18.92 -0.20 -7.29
N PHE A 284 -18.52 -0.74 -6.14
CA PHE A 284 -18.76 -2.14 -5.73
C PHE A 284 -20.12 -2.41 -5.07
N ARG A 285 -21.00 -1.39 -4.94
CA ARG A 285 -22.35 -1.55 -4.34
C ARG A 285 -23.51 -1.47 -5.32
N ARG A 286 -23.24 -1.56 -6.64
CA ARG A 286 -24.29 -1.66 -7.65
C ARG A 286 -24.17 -2.94 -8.47
#